data_367263faf05df9765fd42932359e5f79
#
_entry.id   367263faf05df9765fd42932359e5f79
#
_cell.length_a   1.000
_cell.length_b   1.000
_cell.length_c   1.000
_cell.angle_alpha   90.00
_cell.angle_beta   90.00
_cell.angle_gamma   90.00
#
_symmetry.space_group_name_H-M   'P 1'
#
loop_
_entity.id
_entity.type
_entity.pdbx_description
1 polymer ?
#
loop_
_entity_poly.entity_id
_entity_poly.type
_entity_poly.pdbx_seq_one_letter_code
_entity_poly.pdbx_strand_id
1 'polypeptide(L)'
;KYDRLILLRHGIALEGVVIDTLLADYLRDAAAKHGLELMAEREFGFQPTSFTDLVGKKQTFADVPLEPASLYCGMDVHVTRRLALLLRHQLETMGPQLLPLLEQVEQPLEPVLARMESTGIRIDVPYLQGLSEEMGSTLQQLESDAKAAAGVDFNLASPKQLGELLFDTLGLDRK
;
A
#
# COMPACT_ATOMS: atom_id res chain seq x y z
N LYS A 1 9.25 7.24 -4.23
CA LYS A 1 10.12 6.31 -3.46
C LYS A 1 10.18 4.92 -4.08
N TYR A 2 9.07 4.31 -4.49
CA TYR A 2 9.02 2.96 -5.08
C TYR A 2 9.93 2.86 -6.33
N ASP A 3 9.77 3.77 -7.28
CA ASP A 3 10.56 3.78 -8.53
C ASP A 3 12.06 3.93 -8.25
N ARG A 4 12.42 4.80 -7.29
CA ARG A 4 13.81 4.95 -6.83
C ARG A 4 14.38 3.64 -6.29
N LEU A 5 13.62 2.89 -5.48
CA LEU A 5 14.06 1.61 -4.95
C LEU A 5 14.27 0.55 -6.04
N ILE A 6 13.38 0.50 -7.03
CA ILE A 6 13.53 -0.41 -8.15
C ILE A 6 14.78 -0.07 -8.97
N LEU A 7 14.97 1.20 -9.32
CA LEU A 7 16.16 1.66 -10.05
C LEU A 7 17.45 1.39 -9.27
N LEU A 8 17.45 1.67 -7.96
CA LEU A 8 18.60 1.42 -7.10
C LEU A 8 19.01 -0.06 -7.06
N ARG A 9 18.04 -0.98 -7.06
CA ARG A 9 18.31 -2.43 -7.13
C ARG A 9 18.99 -2.84 -8.44
N HIS A 10 18.84 -2.06 -9.49
CA HIS A 10 19.50 -2.24 -10.76
C HIS A 10 20.78 -1.38 -10.92
N GLY A 11 21.27 -0.77 -9.85
CA GLY A 11 22.48 0.06 -9.86
C GLY A 11 22.28 1.43 -10.50
N ILE A 12 21.03 1.88 -10.69
CA ILE A 12 20.70 3.16 -11.30
C ILE A 12 20.33 4.16 -10.21
N ALA A 13 21.09 5.25 -10.10
CA ALA A 13 20.78 6.37 -9.23
C ALA A 13 19.72 7.28 -9.89
N LEU A 14 18.56 7.42 -9.25
CA LEU A 14 17.54 8.38 -9.70
C LEU A 14 17.89 9.77 -9.16
N GLU A 15 18.25 10.68 -10.07
CA GLU A 15 18.59 12.08 -9.77
C GLU A 15 17.66 13.04 -10.51
N GLY A 16 17.66 14.33 -10.12
CA GLY A 16 16.93 15.38 -10.82
C GLY A 16 15.40 15.31 -10.64
N VAL A 17 14.91 14.67 -9.58
CA VAL A 17 13.47 14.67 -9.25
C VAL A 17 13.07 16.09 -8.81
N VAL A 18 12.25 16.74 -9.63
CA VAL A 18 11.83 18.13 -9.43
C VAL A 18 10.58 18.21 -8.56
N ILE A 19 9.67 17.23 -8.71
CA ILE A 19 8.42 17.15 -7.96
C ILE A 19 7.93 15.70 -7.91
N ASP A 20 7.53 15.25 -6.73
CA ASP A 20 6.77 14.02 -6.53
C ASP A 20 5.28 14.38 -6.46
N THR A 21 4.50 13.90 -7.42
CA THR A 21 3.08 14.25 -7.54
C THR A 21 2.22 13.69 -6.42
N LEU A 22 2.61 12.54 -5.84
CA LEU A 22 1.91 11.96 -4.70
C LEU A 22 2.11 12.83 -3.45
N LEU A 23 3.34 13.26 -3.16
CA LEU A 23 3.65 14.14 -2.04
C LEU A 23 3.00 15.51 -2.21
N ALA A 24 3.03 16.07 -3.42
CA ALA A 24 2.39 17.33 -3.73
C ALA A 24 0.87 17.28 -3.52
N ASP A 25 0.22 16.22 -3.97
CA ASP A 25 -1.21 16.02 -3.78
C ASP A 25 -1.57 15.79 -2.31
N TYR A 26 -0.74 15.06 -1.56
CA TYR A 26 -0.92 14.85 -0.13
C TYR A 26 -0.87 16.18 0.65
N LEU A 27 0.05 17.06 0.31
CA LEU A 27 0.13 18.38 0.91
C LEU A 27 -1.07 19.27 0.58
N ARG A 28 -1.66 19.07 -0.60
CA ARG A 28 -2.87 19.80 -1.02
C ARG A 28 -4.11 19.35 -0.23
N ASP A 29 -4.29 18.05 -0.08
CA ASP A 29 -5.43 17.44 0.64
C ASP A 29 -5.06 16.06 1.19
N ALA A 30 -4.63 16.01 2.44
CA ALA A 30 -4.21 14.78 3.10
C ALA A 30 -5.33 13.72 3.26
N ALA A 31 -6.59 14.10 3.11
CA ALA A 31 -7.73 13.17 3.21
C ALA A 31 -8.10 12.52 1.85
N ALA A 32 -7.58 13.05 0.74
CA ALA A 32 -7.84 12.51 -0.59
C ALA A 32 -7.12 11.18 -0.83
N LYS A 33 -7.48 10.51 -1.91
CA LYS A 33 -6.72 9.37 -2.44
C LYS A 33 -5.72 9.86 -3.49
N HIS A 34 -4.46 9.44 -3.38
CA HIS A 34 -3.33 9.99 -4.13
C HIS A 34 -2.81 9.06 -5.24
N GLY A 35 -3.57 8.03 -5.62
CA GLY A 35 -3.21 7.17 -6.76
C GLY A 35 -3.27 7.95 -8.07
N LEU A 36 -2.34 7.67 -8.99
CA LEU A 36 -2.20 8.38 -10.26
C LEU A 36 -3.50 8.39 -11.07
N GLU A 37 -4.18 7.24 -11.14
CA GLU A 37 -5.46 7.07 -11.83
C GLU A 37 -6.56 7.97 -11.23
N LEU A 38 -6.64 8.01 -9.90
CA LEU A 38 -7.63 8.81 -9.18
C LEU A 38 -7.36 10.31 -9.29
N MET A 39 -6.08 10.70 -9.29
CA MET A 39 -5.70 12.08 -9.56
C MET A 39 -6.04 12.48 -10.99
N ALA A 40 -5.78 11.59 -11.98
CA ALA A 40 -6.12 11.85 -13.37
C ALA A 40 -7.63 12.03 -13.59
N GLU A 41 -8.44 11.20 -12.96
CA GLU A 41 -9.89 11.30 -13.02
C GLU A 41 -10.37 12.61 -12.38
N ARG A 42 -9.89 12.93 -11.19
CA ARG A 42 -10.30 14.12 -10.43
C ARG A 42 -9.90 15.42 -11.13
N GLU A 43 -8.66 15.50 -11.65
CA GLU A 43 -8.11 16.75 -12.19
C GLU A 43 -8.36 16.92 -13.70
N PHE A 44 -8.53 15.83 -14.43
CA PHE A 44 -8.63 15.88 -15.90
C PHE A 44 -9.90 15.23 -16.46
N GLY A 45 -10.74 14.62 -15.61
CA GLY A 45 -11.95 13.93 -16.03
C GLY A 45 -11.68 12.70 -16.92
N PHE A 46 -10.51 12.09 -16.76
CA PHE A 46 -10.03 11.02 -17.62
C PHE A 46 -9.55 9.86 -16.75
N GLN A 47 -9.97 8.64 -17.09
CA GLN A 47 -9.59 7.42 -16.40
C GLN A 47 -8.54 6.64 -17.22
N PRO A 48 -7.28 6.59 -16.78
CA PRO A 48 -6.26 5.75 -17.40
C PRO A 48 -6.60 4.27 -17.25
N THR A 49 -6.04 3.43 -18.13
CA THR A 49 -6.10 1.97 -17.96
C THR A 49 -5.43 1.59 -16.63
N SER A 50 -6.12 0.80 -15.79
CA SER A 50 -5.53 0.35 -14.54
C SER A 50 -4.50 -0.76 -14.77
N PHE A 51 -3.54 -0.90 -13.85
CA PHE A 51 -2.58 -2.01 -13.88
C PHE A 51 -3.27 -3.37 -13.86
N THR A 52 -4.33 -3.52 -13.07
CA THR A 52 -5.09 -4.78 -12.95
C THR A 52 -5.84 -5.15 -14.22
N ASP A 53 -6.33 -4.16 -14.96
CA ASP A 53 -7.01 -4.39 -16.25
C ASP A 53 -6.00 -4.76 -17.34
N LEU A 54 -4.81 -4.15 -17.31
CA LEU A 54 -3.75 -4.42 -18.27
C LEU A 54 -3.13 -5.80 -18.08
N VAL A 55 -2.77 -6.17 -16.85
CA VAL A 55 -2.02 -7.41 -16.55
C VAL A 55 -2.93 -8.62 -16.43
N GLY A 56 -4.18 -8.41 -15.99
CA GLY A 56 -5.12 -9.50 -15.77
C GLY A 56 -4.79 -10.36 -14.53
N LYS A 57 -5.67 -11.33 -14.25
CA LYS A 57 -5.51 -12.22 -13.10
C LYS A 57 -4.44 -13.28 -13.39
N LYS A 58 -3.51 -13.48 -12.46
CA LYS A 58 -2.44 -14.51 -12.50
C LYS A 58 -1.34 -14.27 -13.57
N GLN A 59 -1.23 -13.08 -14.12
CA GLN A 59 -0.16 -12.68 -15.04
C GLN A 59 0.75 -11.65 -14.37
N THR A 60 1.92 -11.45 -14.97
CA THR A 60 2.86 -10.40 -14.58
C THR A 60 2.95 -9.35 -15.68
N PHE A 61 3.51 -8.19 -15.41
CA PHE A 61 3.71 -7.17 -16.44
C PHE A 61 4.60 -7.66 -17.60
N ALA A 62 5.50 -8.62 -17.34
CA ALA A 62 6.34 -9.23 -18.36
C ALA A 62 5.56 -10.04 -19.41
N ASP A 63 4.33 -10.46 -19.10
CA ASP A 63 3.46 -11.20 -20.00
C ASP A 63 2.63 -10.26 -20.91
N VAL A 64 2.65 -8.96 -20.64
CA VAL A 64 1.90 -7.96 -21.41
C VAL A 64 2.62 -7.68 -22.74
N PRO A 65 1.94 -7.72 -23.90
CA PRO A 65 2.54 -7.35 -25.17
C PRO A 65 3.11 -5.93 -25.16
N LEU A 66 4.17 -5.71 -25.93
CA LEU A 66 4.93 -4.45 -25.91
C LEU A 66 4.07 -3.22 -26.23
N GLU A 67 3.15 -3.32 -27.18
CA GLU A 67 2.32 -2.18 -27.61
C GLU A 67 1.39 -1.68 -26.46
N PRO A 68 0.53 -2.50 -25.83
CA PRO A 68 -0.28 -2.04 -24.70
C PRO A 68 0.58 -1.66 -23.49
N ALA A 69 1.72 -2.32 -23.22
CA ALA A 69 2.63 -1.92 -22.16
C ALA A 69 3.24 -0.53 -22.42
N SER A 70 3.61 -0.24 -23.66
CA SER A 70 4.14 1.07 -24.06
C SER A 70 3.09 2.18 -23.94
N LEU A 71 1.85 1.92 -24.34
CA LEU A 71 0.75 2.86 -24.18
C LEU A 71 0.46 3.16 -22.71
N TYR A 72 0.44 2.12 -21.88
CA TYR A 72 0.25 2.25 -20.43
C TYR A 72 1.34 3.11 -19.79
N CYS A 73 2.62 2.76 -19.99
CA CYS A 73 3.75 3.53 -19.45
C CYS A 73 3.78 4.97 -19.99
N GLY A 74 3.49 5.15 -21.28
CA GLY A 74 3.43 6.47 -21.90
C GLY A 74 2.33 7.35 -21.30
N MET A 75 1.18 6.75 -20.97
CA MET A 75 0.07 7.44 -20.31
C MET A 75 0.43 7.84 -18.87
N ASP A 76 1.05 6.95 -18.10
CA ASP A 76 1.50 7.24 -16.74
C ASP A 76 2.48 8.42 -16.72
N VAL A 77 3.44 8.46 -17.63
CA VAL A 77 4.38 9.57 -17.77
C VAL A 77 3.68 10.87 -18.17
N HIS A 78 2.73 10.79 -19.13
CA HIS A 78 1.98 11.95 -19.59
C HIS A 78 1.13 12.56 -18.47
N VAL A 79 0.39 11.73 -17.74
CA VAL A 79 -0.45 12.16 -16.61
C VAL A 79 0.42 12.75 -15.49
N THR A 80 1.51 12.07 -15.11
CA THR A 80 2.45 12.55 -14.08
C THR A 80 3.00 13.93 -14.43
N ARG A 81 3.40 14.15 -15.68
CA ARG A 81 3.91 15.46 -16.11
C ARG A 81 2.84 16.54 -16.02
N ARG A 82 1.60 16.26 -16.41
CA ARG A 82 0.50 17.23 -16.31
C ARG A 82 0.16 17.56 -14.86
N LEU A 83 0.09 16.54 -14.00
CA LEU A 83 -0.12 16.69 -12.57
C LEU A 83 0.99 17.49 -11.90
N ALA A 84 2.25 17.26 -12.26
CA ALA A 84 3.38 17.99 -11.73
C ALA A 84 3.24 19.52 -11.91
N LEU A 85 2.84 19.95 -13.11
CA LEU A 85 2.63 21.35 -13.40
C LEU A 85 1.41 21.94 -12.65
N LEU A 86 0.32 21.19 -12.65
CA LEU A 86 -0.92 21.61 -11.99
C LEU A 86 -0.75 21.71 -10.47
N LEU A 87 -0.23 20.67 -9.84
CA LEU A 87 -0.07 20.62 -8.38
C LEU A 87 0.93 21.65 -7.88
N ARG A 88 2.02 21.88 -8.62
CA ARG A 88 2.95 22.97 -8.28
C ARG A 88 2.22 24.32 -8.23
N HIS A 89 1.46 24.64 -9.26
CA HIS A 89 0.69 25.89 -9.33
C HIS A 89 -0.36 25.96 -8.21
N GLN A 90 -1.05 24.88 -7.91
CA GLN A 90 -2.04 24.83 -6.83
C GLN A 90 -1.38 25.07 -5.46
N LEU A 91 -0.25 24.43 -5.16
CA LEU A 91 0.48 24.65 -3.90
C LEU A 91 0.97 26.09 -3.77
N GLU A 92 1.45 26.71 -4.86
CA GLU A 92 1.85 28.13 -4.89
C GLU A 92 0.68 29.07 -4.54
N THR A 93 -0.53 28.75 -5.03
CA THR A 93 -1.72 29.61 -4.84
C THR A 93 -2.47 29.37 -3.53
N MET A 94 -2.41 28.14 -2.97
CA MET A 94 -3.09 27.78 -1.73
C MET A 94 -2.45 28.37 -0.49
N GLY A 95 -1.12 28.55 -0.50
CA GLY A 95 -0.43 29.17 0.62
C GLY A 95 1.09 29.23 0.45
N PRO A 96 1.73 30.26 0.97
CA PRO A 96 3.16 30.53 0.74
C PRO A 96 4.10 29.51 1.39
N GLN A 97 3.59 28.65 2.28
CA GLN A 97 4.40 27.66 3.00
C GLN A 97 4.36 26.28 2.34
N LEU A 98 3.38 25.97 1.49
CA LEU A 98 3.15 24.61 1.00
C LEU A 98 4.23 24.17 0.00
N LEU A 99 4.59 25.02 -0.95
CA LEU A 99 5.65 24.68 -1.91
C LEU A 99 7.04 24.61 -1.24
N PRO A 100 7.44 25.54 -0.35
CA PRO A 100 8.65 25.38 0.45
C PRO A 100 8.66 24.10 1.30
N LEU A 101 7.54 23.70 1.90
CA LEU A 101 7.43 22.45 2.65
C LEU A 101 7.69 21.23 1.75
N LEU A 102 7.10 21.21 0.55
CA LEU A 102 7.35 20.15 -0.43
C LEU A 102 8.84 20.10 -0.80
N GLU A 103 9.43 21.23 -1.19
CA GLU A 103 10.79 21.28 -1.76
C GLU A 103 11.90 21.09 -0.71
N GLN A 104 11.69 21.58 0.52
CA GLN A 104 12.73 21.61 1.56
C GLN A 104 12.61 20.48 2.58
N VAL A 105 11.45 19.83 2.69
CA VAL A 105 11.21 18.78 3.67
C VAL A 105 10.78 17.47 3.01
N GLU A 106 9.61 17.45 2.36
CA GLU A 106 9.00 16.21 1.88
C GLU A 106 9.80 15.53 0.77
N GLN A 107 10.21 16.27 -0.24
CA GLN A 107 11.03 15.73 -1.33
C GLN A 107 12.44 15.29 -0.89
N PRO A 108 13.19 16.05 -0.09
CA PRO A 108 14.47 15.60 0.45
C PRO A 108 14.37 14.39 1.39
N LEU A 109 13.24 14.21 2.07
CA LEU A 109 13.00 13.05 2.94
C LEU A 109 12.81 11.76 2.14
N GLU A 110 12.22 11.82 0.94
CA GLU A 110 11.95 10.65 0.10
C GLU A 110 13.19 9.76 -0.15
N PRO A 111 14.34 10.29 -0.62
CA PRO A 111 15.54 9.47 -0.81
C PRO A 111 16.17 8.97 0.50
N VAL A 112 15.94 9.64 1.62
CA VAL A 112 16.38 9.15 2.94
C VAL A 112 15.58 7.91 3.31
N LEU A 113 14.27 7.97 3.21
CA LEU A 113 13.38 6.82 3.45
C LEU A 113 13.66 5.65 2.49
N ALA A 114 13.94 5.94 1.23
CA ALA A 114 14.34 4.92 0.26
C ALA A 114 15.62 4.19 0.68
N ARG A 115 16.63 4.92 1.16
CA ARG A 115 17.87 4.32 1.68
C ARG A 115 17.63 3.49 2.94
N MET A 116 16.80 3.96 3.86
CA MET A 116 16.42 3.19 5.06
C MET A 116 15.76 1.87 4.69
N GLU A 117 14.81 1.88 3.76
CA GLU A 117 14.14 0.67 3.28
C GLU A 117 15.09 -0.26 2.51
N SER A 118 16.00 0.29 1.71
CA SER A 118 17.02 -0.50 1.01
C SER A 118 18.00 -1.19 1.95
N THR A 119 18.37 -0.52 3.04
CA THR A 119 19.22 -1.09 4.09
C THR A 119 18.49 -2.14 4.89
N GLY A 120 17.20 -1.92 5.16
CA GLY A 120 16.37 -2.79 5.97
C GLY A 120 16.71 -2.74 7.47
N ILE A 121 16.10 -3.65 8.21
CA ILE A 121 16.35 -3.85 9.62
C ILE A 121 16.75 -5.30 9.87
N ARG A 122 17.66 -5.50 10.82
CA ARG A 122 18.03 -6.84 11.25
C ARG A 122 16.99 -7.36 12.25
N ILE A 123 16.51 -8.57 12.00
CA ILE A 123 15.62 -9.28 12.91
C ILE A 123 16.35 -10.46 13.54
N ASP A 124 15.95 -10.82 14.75
CA ASP A 124 16.40 -12.05 15.42
C ASP A 124 15.49 -13.19 14.96
N VAL A 125 15.92 -13.88 13.90
CA VAL A 125 15.16 -14.98 13.30
C VAL A 125 14.97 -16.15 14.27
N PRO A 126 16.00 -16.62 15.02
CA PRO A 126 15.82 -17.69 16.00
C PRO A 126 14.80 -17.34 17.09
N TYR A 127 14.85 -16.10 17.62
CA TYR A 127 13.87 -15.64 18.60
C TYR A 127 12.44 -15.65 18.05
N LEU A 128 12.24 -15.13 16.83
CA LEU A 128 10.92 -15.10 16.21
C LEU A 128 10.38 -16.50 15.88
N GLN A 129 11.25 -17.43 15.50
CA GLN A 129 10.88 -18.82 15.30
C GLN A 129 10.42 -19.47 16.61
N GLY A 130 11.19 -19.32 17.69
CA GLY A 130 10.79 -19.81 19.01
C GLY A 130 9.47 -19.22 19.50
N LEU A 131 9.27 -17.91 19.32
CA LEU A 131 8.02 -17.24 19.65
C LEU A 131 6.85 -17.78 18.84
N SER A 132 7.06 -18.06 17.55
CA SER A 132 6.04 -18.65 16.66
C SER A 132 5.63 -20.05 17.10
N GLU A 133 6.60 -20.87 17.53
CA GLU A 133 6.34 -22.21 18.05
C GLU A 133 5.57 -22.18 19.37
N GLU A 134 5.98 -21.31 20.30
CA GLU A 134 5.29 -21.08 21.58
C GLU A 134 3.84 -20.62 21.38
N MET A 135 3.65 -19.62 20.53
CA MET A 135 2.31 -19.12 20.20
C MET A 135 1.45 -20.19 19.50
N GLY A 136 2.04 -20.96 18.58
CA GLY A 136 1.37 -22.07 17.90
C GLY A 136 0.89 -23.15 18.88
N SER A 137 1.75 -23.54 19.81
CA SER A 137 1.44 -24.49 20.87
C SER A 137 0.32 -24.00 21.79
N THR A 138 0.42 -22.72 22.19
CA THR A 138 -0.62 -22.07 23.04
C THR A 138 -1.97 -22.01 22.32
N LEU A 139 -1.96 -21.64 21.03
CA LEU A 139 -3.20 -21.63 20.23
C LEU A 139 -3.85 -22.99 20.10
N GLN A 140 -3.08 -24.05 19.87
CA GLN A 140 -3.59 -25.41 19.82
C GLN A 140 -4.20 -25.84 21.14
N GLN A 141 -3.57 -25.50 22.26
CA GLN A 141 -4.11 -25.80 23.59
C GLN A 141 -5.42 -25.06 23.82
N LEU A 142 -5.47 -23.76 23.55
CA LEU A 142 -6.68 -22.95 23.71
C LEU A 142 -7.83 -23.43 22.81
N GLU A 143 -7.52 -23.85 21.58
CA GLU A 143 -8.51 -24.43 20.67
C GLU A 143 -9.07 -25.74 21.21
N SER A 144 -8.20 -26.61 21.72
CA SER A 144 -8.58 -27.87 22.36
C SER A 144 -9.46 -27.64 23.58
N ASP A 145 -9.07 -26.70 24.45
CA ASP A 145 -9.81 -26.39 25.67
C ASP A 145 -11.18 -25.78 25.34
N ALA A 146 -11.26 -24.91 24.33
CA ALA A 146 -12.52 -24.31 23.88
C ALA A 146 -13.47 -25.37 23.32
N LYS A 147 -12.98 -26.31 22.49
CA LYS A 147 -13.78 -27.41 21.96
C LYS A 147 -14.24 -28.38 23.06
N ALA A 148 -13.39 -28.68 24.02
CA ALA A 148 -13.73 -29.48 25.18
C ALA A 148 -14.81 -28.82 26.05
N ALA A 149 -14.69 -27.52 26.32
CA ALA A 149 -15.68 -26.76 27.08
C ALA A 149 -17.03 -26.65 26.35
N ALA A 150 -17.02 -26.52 25.03
CA ALA A 150 -18.21 -26.46 24.18
C ALA A 150 -18.90 -27.83 24.01
N GLY A 151 -18.16 -28.92 24.16
CA GLY A 151 -18.65 -30.29 23.92
C GLY A 151 -18.90 -30.60 22.43
N VAL A 152 -18.52 -29.72 21.52
CA VAL A 152 -18.71 -29.85 20.07
C VAL A 152 -17.46 -29.35 19.33
N ASP A 153 -17.22 -29.91 18.13
CA ASP A 153 -16.17 -29.43 17.26
C ASP A 153 -16.66 -28.27 16.40
N PHE A 154 -15.89 -27.18 16.38
CA PHE A 154 -16.20 -25.98 15.61
C PHE A 154 -14.91 -25.24 15.26
N ASN A 155 -14.98 -24.39 14.25
CA ASN A 155 -13.86 -23.52 13.87
C ASN A 155 -13.92 -22.19 14.64
N LEU A 156 -13.03 -22.02 15.63
CA LEU A 156 -12.89 -20.78 16.41
C LEU A 156 -12.59 -19.57 15.54
N ALA A 157 -11.90 -19.73 14.42
CA ALA A 157 -11.59 -18.64 13.49
C ALA A 157 -12.80 -18.23 12.62
N SER A 158 -13.94 -18.91 12.73
CA SER A 158 -15.17 -18.58 12.03
C SER A 158 -16.14 -17.81 12.95
N PRO A 159 -16.28 -16.49 12.79
CA PRO A 159 -17.24 -15.71 13.60
C PRO A 159 -18.68 -16.23 13.50
N LYS A 160 -19.05 -16.81 12.35
CA LYS A 160 -20.36 -17.41 12.13
C LYS A 160 -20.57 -18.63 13.02
N GLN A 161 -19.67 -19.61 12.95
CA GLN A 161 -19.78 -20.84 13.76
C GLN A 161 -19.68 -20.53 15.26
N LEU A 162 -18.83 -19.60 15.64
CA LEU A 162 -18.72 -19.13 17.03
C LEU A 162 -20.04 -18.49 17.49
N GLY A 163 -20.65 -17.64 16.65
CA GLY A 163 -21.96 -17.04 16.96
C GLY A 163 -23.08 -18.07 17.10
N GLU A 164 -23.17 -19.05 16.20
CA GLU A 164 -24.13 -20.17 16.27
C GLU A 164 -23.93 -20.98 17.55
N LEU A 165 -22.70 -21.29 17.93
CA LEU A 165 -22.39 -21.99 19.16
C LEU A 165 -22.82 -21.19 20.40
N LEU A 166 -22.40 -19.93 20.51
CA LEU A 166 -22.66 -19.12 21.72
C LEU A 166 -24.13 -18.77 21.90
N PHE A 167 -24.80 -18.39 20.81
CA PHE A 167 -26.16 -17.84 20.91
C PHE A 167 -27.26 -18.88 20.63
N ASP A 168 -27.05 -19.77 19.69
CA ASP A 168 -28.07 -20.72 19.26
C ASP A 168 -27.96 -22.07 20.00
N THR A 169 -26.73 -22.52 20.31
CA THR A 169 -26.50 -23.81 21.00
C THR A 169 -26.40 -23.63 22.51
N LEU A 170 -25.60 -22.67 22.98
CA LEU A 170 -25.40 -22.43 24.41
C LEU A 170 -26.43 -21.45 25.01
N GLY A 171 -27.23 -20.78 24.18
CA GLY A 171 -28.34 -19.93 24.61
C GLY A 171 -27.91 -18.67 25.36
N LEU A 172 -26.69 -18.14 25.08
CA LEU A 172 -26.19 -16.92 25.71
C LEU A 172 -26.95 -15.70 25.16
N ASP A 173 -27.24 -14.73 26.02
CA ASP A 173 -27.92 -13.51 25.63
C ASP A 173 -27.08 -12.66 24.70
N ARG A 174 -27.68 -12.22 23.59
CA ARG A 174 -27.14 -11.17 22.72
C ARG A 174 -27.37 -9.83 23.38
N LYS A 175 -26.40 -9.31 24.11
CA LYS A 175 -26.43 -7.93 24.61
C LYS A 175 -25.98 -6.93 23.57
#